data_ca0cddc93a49ebc04e1e2fc425f8bc24
#
_entry.id   ca0cddc93a49ebc04e1e2fc425f8bc24
#
_cell.length_a   1.000
_cell.length_b   1.000
_cell.length_c   1.000
_cell.angle_alpha   90.00
_cell.angle_beta   90.00
_cell.angle_gamma   90.00
#
_symmetry.space_group_name_H-M   'P 1'
#
loop_
_entity.id
_entity.type
_entity.pdbx_description
1 polymer ?
#
loop_
_entity_poly.entity_id
_entity_poly.type
_entity_poly.pdbx_seq_one_letter_code
_entity_poly.pdbx_strand_id
1 'polypeptide(L)'
;MKIISGGQTGADRAALDAAIKLGLPYGGWLPRGRKTEHGPLPAQYNLKELDSEKYRTRTEQNVIDGDGTLIVSFGPLTGGSALTESLSIKHDRPCLILNLALISLDEAVDAIEKWIQRYEIATMNVAGPRASGEPRIYDAVYKLLLQINWQD
;
A
#
# COMPACT_ATOMS: atom_id res chain seq x y z
N MET A 1 -12.70 5.65 5.82
CA MET A 1 -11.51 4.94 5.25
C MET A 1 -10.25 5.64 5.65
N LYS A 2 -9.28 4.88 6.13
CA LYS A 2 -7.91 5.34 6.37
C LYS A 2 -6.96 4.54 5.48
N ILE A 3 -6.01 5.20 4.85
CA ILE A 3 -4.98 4.54 4.02
C ILE A 3 -3.67 4.54 4.78
N ILE A 4 -3.04 3.37 4.89
CA ILE A 4 -1.71 3.25 5.47
C ILE A 4 -0.75 2.61 4.46
N SER A 5 0.52 2.92 4.58
CA SER A 5 1.57 2.29 3.79
C SER A 5 2.92 2.40 4.49
N GLY A 6 3.92 1.76 3.92
CA GLY A 6 5.27 1.76 4.48
C GLY A 6 6.14 2.93 4.06
N GLY A 7 5.62 3.87 3.29
CA GLY A 7 6.36 5.08 2.91
C GLY A 7 7.49 4.88 1.90
N GLN A 8 7.69 3.68 1.38
CA GLN A 8 8.70 3.44 0.35
C GLN A 8 8.34 4.18 -0.95
N THR A 9 9.31 4.38 -1.84
CA THR A 9 9.02 4.89 -3.18
C THR A 9 8.05 3.97 -3.92
N GLY A 10 7.43 4.45 -4.98
CA GLY A 10 6.53 3.65 -5.80
C GLY A 10 5.14 3.54 -5.21
N ALA A 11 4.65 2.31 -5.06
CA ALA A 11 3.26 2.06 -4.62
C ALA A 11 2.93 2.69 -3.27
N ASP A 12 3.82 2.56 -2.29
CA ASP A 12 3.61 3.11 -0.95
C ASP A 12 3.45 4.64 -0.97
N ARG A 13 4.34 5.33 -1.69
CA ARG A 13 4.33 6.78 -1.79
C ARG A 13 3.09 7.26 -2.53
N ALA A 14 2.71 6.57 -3.60
CA ALA A 14 1.51 6.89 -4.37
C ALA A 14 0.25 6.80 -3.51
N ALA A 15 0.19 5.80 -2.63
CA ALA A 15 -0.95 5.64 -1.71
C ALA A 15 -1.06 6.83 -0.75
N LEU A 16 0.05 7.28 -0.19
CA LEU A 16 0.06 8.46 0.70
C LEU A 16 -0.37 9.71 -0.05
N ASP A 17 0.20 9.93 -1.24
CA ASP A 17 -0.11 11.12 -2.04
C ASP A 17 -1.57 11.12 -2.49
N ALA A 18 -2.13 9.97 -2.85
CA ALA A 18 -3.55 9.86 -3.20
C ALA A 18 -4.45 10.16 -1.99
N ALA A 19 -4.11 9.63 -0.82
CA ALA A 19 -4.87 9.90 0.41
C ALA A 19 -4.87 11.39 0.75
N ILE A 20 -3.71 12.04 0.63
CA ILE A 20 -3.59 13.49 0.85
C ILE A 20 -4.45 14.26 -0.15
N LYS A 21 -4.39 13.91 -1.42
CA LYS A 21 -5.18 14.55 -2.48
C LYS A 21 -6.68 14.40 -2.23
N LEU A 22 -7.10 13.24 -1.74
CA LEU A 22 -8.52 12.92 -1.49
C LEU A 22 -9.02 13.43 -0.12
N GLY A 23 -8.13 13.95 0.72
CA GLY A 23 -8.48 14.37 2.08
C GLY A 23 -8.82 13.20 3.01
N LEU A 24 -8.31 12.00 2.71
CA LEU A 24 -8.51 10.83 3.56
C LEU A 24 -7.45 10.78 4.67
N PRO A 25 -7.81 10.29 5.86
CA PRO A 25 -6.81 9.99 6.88
C PRO A 25 -5.74 9.02 6.33
N TYR A 26 -4.50 9.25 6.70
CA TYR A 26 -3.42 8.38 6.27
C TYR A 26 -2.39 8.18 7.38
N GLY A 27 -1.56 7.17 7.24
CA GLY A 27 -0.50 6.88 8.21
C GLY A 27 0.29 5.66 7.80
N GLY A 28 0.79 4.96 8.81
CA GLY A 28 1.59 3.76 8.64
C GLY A 28 2.89 3.85 9.41
N TRP A 29 3.68 2.78 9.33
CA TRP A 29 4.95 2.64 10.00
C TRP A 29 6.09 2.68 9.01
N LEU A 30 7.17 3.36 9.38
CA LEU A 30 8.44 3.41 8.68
C LEU A 30 9.50 2.64 9.46
N PRO A 31 10.57 2.17 8.79
CA PRO A 31 11.77 1.74 9.51
C PRO A 31 12.40 2.92 10.24
N ARG A 32 13.24 2.61 11.24
CA ARG A 32 14.02 3.65 11.95
C ARG A 32 14.81 4.49 10.95
N GLY A 33 14.84 5.79 11.18
CA GLY A 33 15.48 6.77 10.31
C GLY A 33 14.61 7.20 9.15
N ARG A 34 13.33 6.82 9.14
CA ARG A 34 12.37 7.10 8.04
C ARG A 34 12.87 6.54 6.71
N LYS A 35 13.51 5.39 6.76
CA LYS A 35 14.30 4.81 5.68
C LYS A 35 13.50 4.46 4.44
N THR A 36 13.95 4.94 3.28
CA THR A 36 13.49 4.52 1.96
C THR A 36 14.68 4.26 1.04
N GLU A 37 14.45 3.73 -0.15
CA GLU A 37 15.55 3.52 -1.11
C GLU A 37 16.21 4.83 -1.57
N HIS A 38 15.52 5.97 -1.40
CA HIS A 38 16.03 7.30 -1.79
C HIS A 38 16.32 8.18 -0.57
N GLY A 39 16.70 7.57 0.55
CA GLY A 39 16.97 8.29 1.79
C GLY A 39 15.72 8.42 2.66
N PRO A 40 15.78 9.29 3.69
CA PRO A 40 14.64 9.45 4.60
C PRO A 40 13.39 9.95 3.88
N LEU A 41 12.22 9.42 4.27
CA LEU A 41 10.95 9.94 3.79
C LEU A 41 10.81 11.41 4.18
N PRO A 42 10.41 12.31 3.27
CA PRO A 42 10.26 13.74 3.61
C PRO A 42 9.34 13.95 4.82
N ALA A 43 9.70 14.94 5.64
CA ALA A 43 9.05 15.21 6.92
C ALA A 43 7.56 15.57 6.78
N GLN A 44 7.14 16.01 5.61
CA GLN A 44 5.72 16.33 5.34
C GLN A 44 4.79 15.15 5.46
N TYR A 45 5.31 13.92 5.32
CA TYR A 45 4.52 12.70 5.49
C TYR A 45 4.53 12.30 6.96
N ASN A 46 3.36 12.31 7.58
CA ASN A 46 3.21 12.05 9.00
C ASN A 46 3.02 10.54 9.25
N LEU A 47 4.12 9.82 9.32
CA LEU A 47 4.15 8.38 9.63
C LEU A 47 4.94 8.15 10.92
N LYS A 48 4.71 6.97 11.54
CA LYS A 48 5.39 6.56 12.76
C LYS A 48 6.66 5.78 12.42
N GLU A 49 7.72 5.97 13.21
CA GLU A 49 8.96 5.20 13.08
C GLU A 49 8.99 4.02 14.02
N LEU A 50 9.48 2.88 13.52
CA LEU A 50 9.79 1.72 14.37
C LEU A 50 11.22 1.86 14.92
N ASP A 51 11.53 1.07 15.95
CA ASP A 51 12.89 0.96 16.49
C ASP A 51 13.79 0.08 15.61
N SER A 52 13.26 -0.53 14.57
CA SER A 52 14.00 -1.42 13.67
C SER A 52 14.24 -0.75 12.33
N GLU A 53 15.43 -0.95 11.77
CA GLU A 53 15.78 -0.52 10.41
C GLU A 53 15.31 -1.50 9.34
N LYS A 54 14.78 -2.67 9.74
CA LYS A 54 14.43 -3.74 8.81
C LYS A 54 13.11 -3.45 8.10
N TYR A 55 13.13 -3.51 6.79
CA TYR A 55 11.92 -3.39 5.98
C TYR A 55 10.87 -4.45 6.34
N ARG A 56 11.31 -5.67 6.66
CA ARG A 56 10.39 -6.75 7.06
C ARG A 56 9.55 -6.36 8.27
N THR A 57 10.16 -5.78 9.30
CA THR A 57 9.46 -5.39 10.52
C THR A 57 8.39 -4.33 10.22
N ARG A 58 8.73 -3.33 9.41
CA ARG A 58 7.82 -2.30 8.96
C ARG A 58 6.66 -2.89 8.15
N THR A 59 6.97 -3.78 7.22
CA THR A 59 5.97 -4.43 6.37
C THR A 59 4.99 -5.23 7.22
N GLU A 60 5.51 -5.99 8.18
CA GLU A 60 4.67 -6.79 9.07
C GLU A 60 3.74 -5.93 9.92
N GLN A 61 4.25 -4.84 10.49
CA GLN A 61 3.45 -3.97 11.34
C GLN A 61 2.30 -3.32 10.55
N ASN A 62 2.55 -2.89 9.32
CA ASN A 62 1.49 -2.32 8.47
C ASN A 62 0.43 -3.37 8.10
N VAL A 63 0.83 -4.60 7.85
CA VAL A 63 -0.12 -5.69 7.61
C VAL A 63 -1.01 -5.92 8.83
N ILE A 64 -0.42 -5.92 10.03
CA ILE A 64 -1.16 -6.12 11.29
C ILE A 64 -2.15 -4.98 11.54
N ASP A 65 -1.74 -3.74 11.31
CA ASP A 65 -2.56 -2.57 11.60
C ASP A 65 -3.70 -2.35 10.59
N GLY A 66 -3.56 -2.85 9.37
CA GLY A 66 -4.64 -2.76 8.37
C GLY A 66 -5.72 -3.81 8.59
N ASP A 67 -6.94 -3.49 8.23
CA ASP A 67 -8.02 -4.47 8.17
C ASP A 67 -7.83 -5.40 6.97
N GLY A 68 -7.12 -4.95 5.96
CA GLY A 68 -6.73 -5.70 4.80
C GLY A 68 -5.60 -5.01 4.07
N THR A 69 -4.93 -5.74 3.19
CA THR A 69 -3.83 -5.23 2.38
C THR A 69 -4.14 -5.34 0.90
N LEU A 70 -4.00 -4.23 0.20
CA LEU A 70 -4.07 -4.17 -1.26
C LEU A 70 -2.64 -4.19 -1.80
N ILE A 71 -2.33 -5.13 -2.68
CA ILE A 71 -1.05 -5.19 -3.38
C ILE A 71 -1.30 -4.95 -4.87
N VAL A 72 -0.67 -3.93 -5.42
CA VAL A 72 -0.77 -3.62 -6.86
C VAL A 72 0.56 -3.98 -7.51
N SER A 73 0.51 -4.66 -8.65
CA SER A 73 1.71 -5.08 -9.36
C SER A 73 1.53 -5.01 -10.86
N PHE A 74 2.65 -5.11 -11.58
CA PHE A 74 2.69 -5.42 -13.01
C PHE A 74 3.46 -6.73 -13.15
N GLY A 75 2.74 -7.84 -13.22
CA GLY A 75 3.34 -9.16 -13.24
C GLY A 75 3.34 -9.85 -11.88
N PRO A 76 4.03 -10.99 -11.76
CA PRO A 76 4.10 -11.77 -10.52
C PRO A 76 4.71 -10.98 -9.37
N LEU A 77 4.28 -11.29 -8.13
CA LEU A 77 4.86 -10.66 -6.94
C LEU A 77 6.29 -11.15 -6.72
N THR A 78 7.17 -10.21 -6.37
CA THR A 78 8.57 -10.50 -6.03
C THR A 78 8.98 -9.67 -4.82
N GLY A 79 10.08 -10.03 -4.18
CA GLY A 79 10.70 -9.24 -3.10
C GLY A 79 9.71 -8.86 -2.00
N GLY A 80 9.64 -7.56 -1.71
CA GLY A 80 8.79 -7.02 -0.64
C GLY A 80 7.30 -7.27 -0.84
N SER A 81 6.82 -7.27 -2.09
CA SER A 81 5.40 -7.54 -2.38
C SER A 81 5.05 -8.99 -2.09
N ALA A 82 5.93 -9.94 -2.45
CA ALA A 82 5.74 -11.35 -2.11
C ALA A 82 5.77 -11.56 -0.60
N LEU A 83 6.66 -10.88 0.11
CA LEU A 83 6.73 -10.92 1.56
C LEU A 83 5.43 -10.39 2.18
N THR A 84 4.89 -9.30 1.64
CA THR A 84 3.64 -8.71 2.12
C THR A 84 2.48 -9.70 2.03
N GLU A 85 2.37 -10.43 0.93
CA GLU A 85 1.38 -11.50 0.77
C GLU A 85 1.55 -12.57 1.84
N SER A 86 2.78 -13.07 2.02
CA SER A 86 3.07 -14.10 3.02
C SER A 86 2.70 -13.64 4.42
N LEU A 87 2.97 -12.40 4.77
CA LEU A 87 2.64 -11.84 6.07
C LEU A 87 1.14 -11.66 6.26
N SER A 88 0.42 -11.32 5.20
CA SER A 88 -1.05 -11.24 5.24
C SER A 88 -1.66 -12.61 5.56
N ILE A 89 -1.14 -13.67 4.94
CA ILE A 89 -1.57 -15.03 5.22
C ILE A 89 -1.23 -15.42 6.66
N LYS A 90 -0.01 -15.13 7.11
CA LYS A 90 0.44 -15.42 8.47
C LYS A 90 -0.48 -14.81 9.53
N HIS A 91 -0.93 -13.60 9.32
CA HIS A 91 -1.75 -12.86 10.28
C HIS A 91 -3.26 -12.97 10.01
N ASP A 92 -3.64 -13.82 9.07
CA ASP A 92 -5.05 -14.05 8.70
C ASP A 92 -5.78 -12.74 8.36
N ARG A 93 -5.12 -11.89 7.57
CA ARG A 93 -5.70 -10.63 7.09
C ARG A 93 -6.10 -10.75 5.63
N PRO A 94 -7.26 -10.20 5.23
CA PRO A 94 -7.62 -10.13 3.81
C PRO A 94 -6.52 -9.50 2.97
N CYS A 95 -6.25 -10.07 1.80
CA CYS A 95 -5.24 -9.56 0.88
C CYS A 95 -5.81 -9.60 -0.53
N LEU A 96 -5.87 -8.45 -1.18
CA LEU A 96 -6.28 -8.35 -2.58
C LEU A 96 -5.06 -8.03 -3.43
N ILE A 97 -4.78 -8.89 -4.40
CA ILE A 97 -3.66 -8.70 -5.32
C ILE A 97 -4.21 -8.33 -6.69
N LEU A 98 -3.78 -7.19 -7.22
CA LEU A 98 -4.19 -6.71 -8.54
C LEU A 98 -2.97 -6.62 -9.46
N ASN A 99 -2.93 -7.51 -10.44
CA ASN A 99 -1.89 -7.52 -11.46
C ASN A 99 -2.38 -6.71 -12.67
N LEU A 100 -1.90 -5.47 -12.79
CA LEU A 100 -2.33 -4.55 -13.84
C LEU A 100 -1.80 -4.94 -15.23
N ALA A 101 -0.96 -5.96 -15.33
CA ALA A 101 -0.60 -6.54 -16.61
C ALA A 101 -1.72 -7.41 -17.19
N LEU A 102 -2.67 -7.86 -16.35
CA LEU A 102 -3.75 -8.77 -16.73
C LEU A 102 -5.13 -8.15 -16.71
N ILE A 103 -5.33 -7.07 -15.95
CA ILE A 103 -6.65 -6.43 -15.81
C ILE A 103 -6.56 -4.93 -16.10
N SER A 104 -7.68 -4.35 -16.51
CA SER A 104 -7.78 -2.91 -16.74
C SER A 104 -7.91 -2.14 -15.44
N LEU A 105 -7.71 -0.83 -15.52
CA LEU A 105 -7.87 0.06 -14.37
C LEU A 105 -9.32 0.01 -13.86
N ASP A 106 -10.30 -0.01 -14.75
CA ASP A 106 -11.72 -0.08 -14.38
C ASP A 106 -12.05 -1.39 -13.65
N GLU A 107 -11.50 -2.51 -14.13
CA GLU A 107 -11.66 -3.81 -13.45
C GLU A 107 -11.02 -3.77 -12.07
N ALA A 108 -9.87 -3.14 -11.93
CA ALA A 108 -9.18 -2.99 -10.66
C ALA A 108 -10.00 -2.15 -9.66
N VAL A 109 -10.56 -1.03 -10.12
CA VAL A 109 -11.43 -0.18 -9.29
C VAL A 109 -12.62 -0.98 -8.76
N ASP A 110 -13.30 -1.70 -9.64
CA ASP A 110 -14.45 -2.53 -9.27
C ASP A 110 -14.07 -3.60 -8.25
N ALA A 111 -12.94 -4.26 -8.46
CA ALA A 111 -12.45 -5.28 -7.53
C ALA A 111 -12.16 -4.72 -6.14
N ILE A 112 -11.54 -3.55 -6.06
CA ILE A 112 -11.24 -2.90 -4.78
C ILE A 112 -12.52 -2.53 -4.06
N GLU A 113 -13.48 -1.91 -4.75
CA GLU A 113 -14.73 -1.47 -4.13
C GLU A 113 -15.51 -2.63 -3.54
N LYS A 114 -15.61 -3.74 -4.30
CA LYS A 114 -16.26 -4.96 -3.83
C LYS A 114 -15.53 -5.59 -2.64
N TRP A 115 -14.22 -5.61 -2.68
CA TRP A 115 -13.39 -6.18 -1.61
C TRP A 115 -13.51 -5.38 -0.31
N ILE A 116 -13.45 -4.04 -0.40
CA ILE A 116 -13.65 -3.16 0.74
C ILE A 116 -15.00 -3.44 1.41
N GLN A 117 -16.04 -3.54 0.61
CA GLN A 117 -17.38 -3.80 1.11
C GLN A 117 -17.51 -5.18 1.74
N ARG A 118 -16.98 -6.21 1.06
CA ARG A 118 -17.08 -7.60 1.53
C ARG A 118 -16.42 -7.81 2.89
N TYR A 119 -15.25 -7.23 3.10
CA TYR A 119 -14.46 -7.42 4.31
C TYR A 119 -14.55 -6.24 5.28
N GLU A 120 -15.41 -5.27 5.00
CA GLU A 120 -15.62 -4.10 5.85
C GLU A 120 -14.30 -3.41 6.18
N ILE A 121 -13.48 -3.17 5.15
CA ILE A 121 -12.15 -2.57 5.31
C ILE A 121 -12.30 -1.10 5.69
N ALA A 122 -11.90 -0.73 6.90
CA ALA A 122 -11.90 0.66 7.36
C ALA A 122 -10.48 1.26 7.31
N THR A 123 -9.46 0.45 7.53
CA THR A 123 -8.05 0.81 7.35
C THR A 123 -7.42 -0.11 6.31
N MET A 124 -7.01 0.46 5.19
CA MET A 124 -6.44 -0.29 4.09
C MET A 124 -4.95 -0.05 3.99
N ASN A 125 -4.17 -1.12 4.14
CA ASN A 125 -2.74 -1.08 3.86
C ASN A 125 -2.53 -1.23 2.35
N VAL A 126 -1.73 -0.35 1.76
CA VAL A 126 -1.40 -0.42 0.32
C VAL A 126 0.07 -0.74 0.16
N ALA A 127 0.35 -1.73 -0.65
CA ALA A 127 1.70 -2.20 -0.91
C ALA A 127 1.89 -2.47 -2.41
N GLY A 128 3.13 -2.66 -2.80
CA GLY A 128 3.51 -2.94 -4.18
C GLY A 128 5.00 -2.68 -4.37
N PRO A 129 5.49 -2.77 -5.60
CA PRO A 129 6.91 -2.57 -5.87
C PRO A 129 7.35 -1.13 -5.58
N ARG A 130 8.63 -0.99 -5.25
CA ARG A 130 9.29 0.31 -5.17
C ARG A 130 9.54 0.85 -6.58
N ALA A 131 9.78 2.16 -6.68
CA ALA A 131 9.94 2.81 -7.99
C ALA A 131 11.09 2.22 -8.81
N SER A 132 12.20 1.83 -8.18
CA SER A 132 13.33 1.23 -8.88
C SER A 132 13.00 -0.15 -9.47
N GLY A 133 12.07 -0.87 -8.85
CA GLY A 133 11.65 -2.19 -9.33
C GLY A 133 10.60 -2.13 -10.42
N GLU A 134 9.76 -1.09 -10.42
CA GLU A 134 8.71 -0.90 -11.42
C GLU A 134 8.38 0.59 -11.56
N PRO A 135 9.01 1.30 -12.52
CA PRO A 135 8.81 2.76 -12.66
C PRO A 135 7.37 3.19 -12.93
N ARG A 136 6.53 2.30 -13.48
CA ARG A 136 5.12 2.61 -13.80
C ARG A 136 4.21 2.59 -12.58
N ILE A 137 4.69 2.06 -11.44
CA ILE A 137 3.78 1.71 -10.34
C ILE A 137 3.21 2.94 -9.62
N TYR A 138 4.00 4.00 -9.46
CA TYR A 138 3.53 5.21 -8.78
C TYR A 138 2.30 5.78 -9.47
N ASP A 139 2.40 6.07 -10.77
CA ASP A 139 1.28 6.66 -11.52
C ASP A 139 0.06 5.74 -11.55
N ALA A 140 0.29 4.43 -11.69
CA ALA A 140 -0.79 3.46 -11.73
C ALA A 140 -1.57 3.42 -10.41
N VAL A 141 -0.87 3.33 -9.28
CA VAL A 141 -1.52 3.30 -7.96
C VAL A 141 -2.21 4.63 -7.67
N TYR A 142 -1.56 5.75 -7.97
CA TYR A 142 -2.13 7.07 -7.76
C TYR A 142 -3.45 7.23 -8.52
N LYS A 143 -3.46 6.93 -9.82
CA LYS A 143 -4.66 7.00 -10.66
C LYS A 143 -5.75 6.05 -10.18
N LEU A 144 -5.36 4.83 -9.83
CA LEU A 144 -6.29 3.81 -9.35
C LEU A 144 -7.04 4.29 -8.10
N LEU A 145 -6.31 4.79 -7.10
CA LEU A 145 -6.92 5.22 -5.84
C LEU A 145 -7.78 6.47 -6.01
N LEU A 146 -7.43 7.36 -6.93
CA LEU A 146 -8.27 8.54 -7.21
C LEU A 146 -9.62 8.18 -7.82
N GLN A 147 -9.74 7.02 -8.46
CA GLN A 147 -10.97 6.59 -9.13
C GLN A 147 -11.91 5.79 -8.23
N ILE A 148 -11.45 5.38 -7.06
CA ILE A 148 -12.29 4.64 -6.11
C ILE A 148 -13.37 5.56 -5.55
N ASN A 149 -14.58 5.02 -5.40
CA ASN A 149 -15.64 5.69 -4.66
C ASN A 149 -15.45 5.42 -3.16
N TRP A 150 -14.93 6.42 -2.45
CA TRP A 150 -14.62 6.31 -1.03
C TRP A 150 -15.79 6.63 -0.11
N GLN A 151 -16.99 6.67 -0.63
CA GLN A 151 -18.18 6.91 0.20
C GLN A 151 -18.50 5.68 1.06
N ASP A 152 -18.91 5.93 2.25
CA ASP A 152 -19.27 4.90 3.23
C ASP A 152 -20.50 4.09 2.81
#